data_ce3256407727dfc9179bc48a307ddeb7
#
_entry.id   ce3256407727dfc9179bc48a307ddeb7
#
_cell.length_a   1.000
_cell.length_b   1.000
_cell.length_c   1.000
_cell.angle_alpha   90.00
_cell.angle_beta   90.00
_cell.angle_gamma   90.00
#
_symmetry.space_group_name_H-M   'P 1'
#
loop_
_entity.id
_entity.type
_entity.pdbx_description
1 polymer ?
#
loop_
_entity_poly.entity_id
_entity_poly.type
_entity_poly.pdbx_seq_one_letter_code
_entity_poly.pdbx_strand_id
1 'polypeptide(L)'
;MSRFLSMMLFLVLSLSAGSRATQAHDLQYTVTGGQAVVVKLFYADNTAFSFEGYEIYPEGKKLPVQVGRTDARGRIAFLPDKAGTWRIKAISEDGHGLDFTLATDAAANLAGSDKPFYERYGRIVVGVALILGLFGFINLYLKRKKS
;
A
#
# COMPACT_ATOMS: atom_id res chain seq x y z
N MET A 1 -10.12 -7.46 -43.79
CA MET A 1 -9.05 -7.88 -42.87
C MET A 1 -8.14 -6.72 -42.46
N SER A 2 -7.69 -5.87 -43.37
CA SER A 2 -6.77 -4.75 -43.07
C SER A 2 -7.36 -3.69 -42.12
N ARG A 3 -8.62 -3.29 -42.27
CA ARG A 3 -9.29 -2.28 -41.44
C ARG A 3 -9.44 -2.69 -39.97
N PHE A 4 -9.68 -3.96 -39.71
CA PHE A 4 -9.80 -4.48 -38.34
C PHE A 4 -8.43 -4.52 -37.64
N LEU A 5 -7.37 -4.90 -38.36
CA LEU A 5 -6.00 -4.91 -37.88
C LEU A 5 -5.51 -3.48 -37.57
N SER A 6 -5.83 -2.50 -38.42
CA SER A 6 -5.51 -1.09 -38.22
C SER A 6 -6.24 -0.50 -37.00
N MET A 7 -7.51 -0.88 -36.78
CA MET A 7 -8.30 -0.42 -35.63
C MET A 7 -7.77 -1.02 -34.31
N MET A 8 -7.35 -2.29 -34.34
CA MET A 8 -6.72 -2.95 -33.17
C MET A 8 -5.35 -2.35 -32.86
N LEU A 9 -4.54 -2.04 -33.88
CA LEU A 9 -3.25 -1.39 -33.72
C LEU A 9 -3.40 0.02 -33.12
N PHE A 10 -4.40 0.78 -33.60
CA PHE A 10 -4.69 2.12 -33.08
C PHE A 10 -5.18 2.07 -31.62
N LEU A 11 -5.99 1.08 -31.24
CA LEU A 11 -6.45 0.87 -29.87
C LEU A 11 -5.27 0.54 -28.92
N VAL A 12 -4.36 -0.33 -29.35
CA VAL A 12 -3.17 -0.69 -28.56
C VAL A 12 -2.22 0.51 -28.42
N LEU A 13 -2.03 1.30 -29.48
CA LEU A 13 -1.21 2.53 -29.42
C LEU A 13 -1.84 3.60 -28.52
N SER A 14 -3.16 3.76 -28.52
CA SER A 14 -3.84 4.74 -27.67
C SER A 14 -3.82 4.34 -26.19
N LEU A 15 -3.87 3.03 -25.87
CA LEU A 15 -3.69 2.55 -24.49
C LEU A 15 -2.25 2.76 -23.98
N SER A 16 -1.24 2.63 -24.84
CA SER A 16 0.15 2.85 -24.46
C SER A 16 0.53 4.33 -24.31
N ALA A 17 -0.14 5.23 -25.03
CA ALA A 17 0.10 6.68 -24.94
C ALA A 17 -0.48 7.33 -23.67
N GLY A 18 -1.40 6.66 -22.98
CA GLY A 18 -2.06 7.14 -21.75
C GLY A 18 -1.38 6.78 -20.44
N SER A 19 -0.40 5.90 -20.45
CA SER A 19 0.31 5.49 -19.23
C SER A 19 1.37 6.53 -18.84
N ARG A 20 0.94 7.68 -18.33
CA ARG A 20 1.80 8.47 -17.46
C ARG A 20 2.07 7.60 -16.24
N ALA A 21 3.34 7.28 -15.97
CA ALA A 21 3.75 6.70 -14.70
C ALA A 21 3.34 7.70 -13.61
N THR A 22 2.18 7.50 -13.03
CA THR A 22 1.85 8.14 -11.74
C THR A 22 2.82 7.52 -10.76
N GLN A 23 3.84 8.28 -10.34
CA GLN A 23 4.64 7.94 -9.18
C GLN A 23 3.72 8.06 -7.95
N ALA A 24 2.96 7.01 -7.71
CA ALA A 24 2.29 6.85 -6.43
C ALA A 24 3.40 6.53 -5.42
N HIS A 25 3.76 7.52 -4.60
CA HIS A 25 4.62 7.31 -3.45
C HIS A 25 3.88 6.37 -2.48
N ASP A 26 4.27 5.10 -2.51
CA ASP A 26 3.72 4.09 -1.60
C ASP A 26 4.37 4.27 -0.23
N LEU A 27 3.57 4.56 0.80
CA LEU A 27 4.03 4.78 2.16
C LEU A 27 4.38 3.43 2.81
N GLN A 28 5.63 3.29 3.27
CA GLN A 28 6.14 2.08 3.94
C GLN A 28 6.35 2.34 5.44
N TYR A 29 6.32 1.28 6.25
CA TYR A 29 6.63 1.38 7.68
C TYR A 29 7.50 0.24 8.20
N THR A 30 8.29 0.54 9.23
CA THR A 30 9.03 -0.45 10.04
C THR A 30 8.73 -0.18 11.50
N VAL A 31 8.43 -1.24 12.24
CA VAL A 31 8.16 -1.17 13.69
C VAL A 31 9.27 -1.89 14.45
N THR A 32 9.85 -1.21 15.44
CA THR A 32 10.84 -1.80 16.36
C THR A 32 10.33 -1.67 17.79
N GLY A 33 10.35 -2.77 18.52
CA GLY A 33 9.87 -2.85 19.90
C GLY A 33 11.00 -2.62 20.92
N GLY A 34 10.61 -2.10 22.07
CA GLY A 34 11.43 -1.86 23.26
C GLY A 34 10.49 -1.51 24.42
N GLN A 35 10.95 -0.76 25.41
CA GLN A 35 10.05 -0.17 26.41
C GLN A 35 9.06 0.84 25.76
N ALA A 36 9.49 1.49 24.66
CA ALA A 36 8.62 2.27 23.78
C ALA A 36 8.49 1.58 22.43
N VAL A 37 7.31 1.65 21.83
CA VAL A 37 7.08 1.24 20.44
C VAL A 37 7.55 2.37 19.53
N VAL A 38 8.47 2.06 18.60
CA VAL A 38 8.95 3.00 17.60
C VAL A 38 8.50 2.53 16.24
N VAL A 39 7.72 3.35 15.56
CA VAL A 39 7.26 3.13 14.17
C VAL A 39 8.04 4.03 13.25
N LYS A 40 8.67 3.49 12.21
CA LYS A 40 9.33 4.26 11.16
C LYS A 40 8.47 4.23 9.91
N LEU A 41 8.09 5.41 9.42
CA LEU A 41 7.31 5.62 8.21
C LEU A 41 8.24 6.13 7.10
N PHE A 42 8.07 5.58 5.91
CA PHE A 42 8.89 5.97 4.75
C PHE A 42 8.12 5.65 3.45
N TYR A 43 8.45 6.38 2.39
CA TYR A 43 7.91 6.15 1.06
C TYR A 43 8.58 4.94 0.38
N ALA A 44 8.02 4.48 -0.75
CA ALA A 44 8.53 3.32 -1.49
C ALA A 44 9.94 3.51 -2.04
N ASP A 45 10.38 4.75 -2.24
CA ASP A 45 11.74 5.15 -2.64
C ASP A 45 12.71 5.24 -1.45
N ASN A 46 12.30 4.82 -0.24
CA ASN A 46 13.00 4.93 1.03
C ASN A 46 13.17 6.36 1.58
N THR A 47 12.52 7.36 0.99
CA THR A 47 12.48 8.71 1.58
C THR A 47 11.68 8.68 2.88
N ALA A 48 12.21 9.32 3.92
CA ALA A 48 11.55 9.35 5.23
C ALA A 48 10.26 10.19 5.17
N PHE A 49 9.19 9.71 5.83
CA PHE A 49 7.94 10.44 6.03
C PHE A 49 8.12 11.44 7.18
N SER A 50 8.88 12.52 6.91
CA SER A 50 9.41 13.43 7.92
C SER A 50 8.46 14.59 8.21
N PHE A 51 8.29 14.88 9.50
CA PHE A 51 7.48 16.01 10.01
C PHE A 51 6.02 15.99 9.61
N GLU A 52 5.48 14.82 9.27
CA GLU A 52 4.09 14.63 8.87
C GLU A 52 3.20 14.26 10.06
N GLY A 53 1.91 14.59 9.95
CA GLY A 53 0.93 14.40 11.02
C GLY A 53 0.64 12.93 11.30
N TYR A 54 0.49 12.56 12.60
CA TYR A 54 0.00 11.24 12.97
C TYR A 54 -0.95 11.30 14.18
N GLU A 55 -1.76 10.26 14.29
CA GLU A 55 -2.70 10.02 15.39
C GLU A 55 -2.61 8.55 15.81
N ILE A 56 -2.64 8.28 17.12
CA ILE A 56 -2.61 6.93 17.70
C ILE A 56 -3.88 6.68 18.50
N TYR A 57 -4.57 5.58 18.20
CA TYR A 57 -5.83 5.20 18.81
C TYR A 57 -5.72 3.83 19.48
N PRO A 58 -6.18 3.66 20.72
CA PRO A 58 -6.45 2.36 21.29
C PRO A 58 -7.60 1.68 20.53
N GLU A 59 -7.62 0.36 20.51
CA GLU A 59 -8.68 -0.40 19.86
C GLU A 59 -10.08 0.03 20.33
N GLY A 60 -10.99 0.22 19.36
CA GLY A 60 -12.39 0.61 19.60
C GLY A 60 -12.59 2.05 20.11
N LYS A 61 -11.54 2.86 20.24
CA LYS A 61 -11.68 4.26 20.65
C LYS A 61 -11.74 5.20 19.45
N LYS A 62 -12.59 6.24 19.56
CA LYS A 62 -12.74 7.29 18.55
C LYS A 62 -11.79 8.47 18.77
N LEU A 63 -11.31 8.64 19.98
CA LEU A 63 -10.37 9.72 20.32
C LEU A 63 -8.94 9.17 20.36
N PRO A 64 -8.00 9.85 19.71
CA PRO A 64 -6.60 9.47 19.77
C PRO A 64 -6.03 9.71 21.18
N VAL A 65 -5.12 8.83 21.62
CA VAL A 65 -4.37 9.03 22.86
C VAL A 65 -3.08 9.82 22.63
N GLN A 66 -2.62 9.84 21.40
CA GLN A 66 -1.45 10.61 21.02
C GLN A 66 -1.66 11.19 19.61
N VAL A 67 -1.31 12.47 19.47
CA VAL A 67 -1.26 13.19 18.21
C VAL A 67 0.07 13.91 18.13
N GLY A 68 0.69 13.92 16.97
CA GLY A 68 1.98 14.56 16.79
C GLY A 68 2.44 14.63 15.34
N ARG A 69 3.72 14.95 15.18
CA ARG A 69 4.41 14.87 13.90
C ARG A 69 5.57 13.87 14.00
N THR A 70 5.85 13.18 12.91
CA THR A 70 7.02 12.31 12.79
C THR A 70 8.30 13.15 12.92
N ASP A 71 9.39 12.51 13.35
CA ASP A 71 10.68 13.20 13.40
C ASP A 71 11.34 13.30 12.00
N ALA A 72 12.54 13.89 11.93
CA ALA A 72 13.31 14.03 10.69
C ALA A 72 13.66 12.68 10.01
N ARG A 73 13.50 11.55 10.70
CA ARG A 73 13.72 10.20 10.17
C ARG A 73 12.41 9.45 9.90
N GLY A 74 11.26 10.14 9.97
CA GLY A 74 9.92 9.56 9.80
C GLY A 74 9.50 8.68 10.96
N ARG A 75 10.02 8.89 12.20
CA ARG A 75 9.71 8.01 13.33
C ARG A 75 8.60 8.59 14.20
N ILE A 76 7.77 7.69 14.70
CA ILE A 76 6.79 7.88 15.76
C ILE A 76 7.26 7.05 16.94
N ALA A 77 7.24 7.60 18.15
CA ALA A 77 7.47 6.85 19.36
C ALA A 77 6.25 7.01 20.27
N PHE A 78 5.76 5.90 20.84
CA PHE A 78 4.70 5.93 21.84
C PHE A 78 4.89 4.83 22.87
N LEU A 79 4.31 5.05 24.05
CA LEU A 79 4.33 4.11 25.16
C LEU A 79 2.93 3.52 25.29
N PRO A 80 2.70 2.26 24.92
CA PRO A 80 1.42 1.61 25.18
C PRO A 80 1.22 1.47 26.70
N ASP A 81 0.06 1.90 27.20
CA ASP A 81 -0.32 1.79 28.62
C ASP A 81 -0.73 0.36 29.00
N LYS A 82 -1.04 -0.47 28.01
CA LYS A 82 -1.46 -1.87 28.18
C LYS A 82 -1.22 -2.67 26.92
N ALA A 83 -1.24 -3.98 27.06
CA ALA A 83 -1.34 -4.90 25.94
C ALA A 83 -2.63 -4.65 25.14
N GLY A 84 -2.57 -4.76 23.83
CA GLY A 84 -3.73 -4.57 22.97
C GLY A 84 -3.40 -4.14 21.56
N THR A 85 -4.44 -3.86 20.79
CA THR A 85 -4.34 -3.37 19.43
C THR A 85 -4.35 -1.84 19.40
N TRP A 86 -3.46 -1.29 18.62
CA TRP A 86 -3.28 0.14 18.44
C TRP A 86 -3.45 0.48 16.96
N ARG A 87 -4.28 1.44 16.64
CA ARG A 87 -4.44 1.96 15.28
C ARG A 87 -3.61 3.23 15.14
N ILE A 88 -2.76 3.26 14.13
CA ILE A 88 -1.93 4.42 13.80
C ILE A 88 -2.39 4.95 12.45
N LYS A 89 -2.73 6.23 12.42
CA LYS A 89 -3.10 6.96 11.23
C LYS A 89 -2.08 8.07 11.00
N ALA A 90 -1.45 8.10 9.84
CA ALA A 90 -0.51 9.13 9.43
C ALA A 90 -0.96 9.73 8.09
N ILE A 91 -0.91 11.06 7.98
CA ILE A 91 -1.35 11.78 6.77
C ILE A 91 -0.40 12.94 6.53
N SER A 92 0.10 13.05 5.30
CA SER A 92 0.86 14.21 4.81
C SER A 92 -0.05 15.31 4.27
N GLU A 93 0.49 16.50 4.10
CA GLU A 93 -0.25 17.67 3.58
C GLU A 93 -0.73 17.47 2.13
N ASP A 94 -0.04 16.65 1.34
CA ASP A 94 -0.41 16.30 -0.04
C ASP A 94 -1.46 15.17 -0.13
N GLY A 95 -1.97 14.68 1.03
CA GLY A 95 -3.02 13.67 1.11
C GLY A 95 -2.54 12.23 1.05
N HIS A 96 -1.23 11.96 0.96
CA HIS A 96 -0.71 10.61 1.13
C HIS A 96 -0.82 10.18 2.60
N GLY A 97 -1.18 8.94 2.85
CA GLY A 97 -1.35 8.49 4.21
C GLY A 97 -1.33 6.99 4.38
N LEU A 98 -1.21 6.57 5.63
CA LEU A 98 -1.24 5.19 6.05
C LEU A 98 -2.14 5.06 7.28
N ASP A 99 -3.01 4.05 7.26
CA ASP A 99 -3.89 3.70 8.37
C ASP A 99 -3.72 2.21 8.62
N PHE A 100 -3.12 1.84 9.76
CA PHE A 100 -2.81 0.46 10.08
C PHE A 100 -2.93 0.18 11.57
N THR A 101 -3.00 -1.10 11.91
CA THR A 101 -3.04 -1.56 13.28
C THR A 101 -1.80 -2.38 13.61
N LEU A 102 -1.37 -2.29 14.85
CA LEU A 102 -0.35 -3.16 15.45
C LEU A 102 -0.82 -3.67 16.80
N ALA A 103 -0.42 -4.87 17.15
CA ALA A 103 -0.68 -5.44 18.47
C ALA A 103 0.58 -5.42 19.32
N THR A 104 0.43 -5.05 20.59
CA THR A 104 1.51 -5.07 21.57
C THR A 104 1.14 -5.99 22.72
N ASP A 105 2.13 -6.68 23.31
CA ASP A 105 1.99 -7.35 24.60
C ASP A 105 2.23 -6.39 25.78
N ALA A 106 2.15 -6.91 27.00
CA ALA A 106 2.37 -6.12 28.23
C ALA A 106 3.78 -5.54 28.37
N ALA A 107 4.75 -6.06 27.62
CA ALA A 107 6.14 -5.58 27.59
C ALA A 107 6.43 -4.68 26.38
N ALA A 108 5.38 -4.18 25.71
CA ALA A 108 5.46 -3.42 24.45
C ALA A 108 6.16 -4.17 23.30
N ASN A 109 6.30 -5.50 23.40
CA ASN A 109 6.76 -6.31 22.28
C ASN A 109 5.67 -6.39 21.20
N LEU A 110 6.10 -6.44 19.95
CA LEU A 110 5.18 -6.50 18.81
C LEU A 110 4.75 -7.94 18.56
N ALA A 111 3.45 -8.18 18.54
CA ALA A 111 2.90 -9.39 17.95
C ALA A 111 2.92 -9.19 16.42
N GLY A 112 3.76 -9.95 15.73
CA GLY A 112 4.11 -9.88 14.31
C GLY A 112 3.17 -9.09 13.40
N SER A 113 3.66 -8.05 12.79
CA SER A 113 2.97 -7.28 11.76
C SER A 113 3.40 -7.73 10.38
N ASP A 114 3.01 -8.96 9.98
CA ASP A 114 3.19 -9.38 8.61
C ASP A 114 2.13 -8.71 7.73
N LYS A 115 2.59 -8.01 6.68
CA LYS A 115 1.67 -7.46 5.66
C LYS A 115 0.81 -8.59 5.10
N PRO A 116 -0.50 -8.40 4.97
CA PRO A 116 -1.38 -9.42 4.37
C PRO A 116 -0.87 -9.84 2.99
N PHE A 117 -1.00 -11.12 2.68
CA PHE A 117 -0.52 -11.71 1.41
C PHE A 117 -0.99 -10.93 0.16
N TYR A 118 -2.20 -10.40 0.17
CA TYR A 118 -2.77 -9.64 -0.96
C TYR A 118 -2.09 -8.26 -1.17
N GLU A 119 -1.59 -7.61 -0.13
CA GLU A 119 -0.82 -6.37 -0.27
C GLU A 119 0.57 -6.64 -0.88
N ARG A 120 1.18 -7.77 -0.50
CA ARG A 120 2.52 -8.15 -0.97
C ARG A 120 2.52 -8.62 -2.42
N TYR A 121 1.47 -9.33 -2.85
CA TYR A 121 1.43 -10.00 -4.16
C TYR A 121 0.29 -9.53 -5.07
N GLY A 122 -0.56 -8.60 -4.64
CA GLY A 122 -1.73 -8.16 -5.39
C GLY A 122 -1.41 -7.68 -6.80
N ARG A 123 -0.33 -6.93 -6.99
CA ARG A 123 0.11 -6.46 -8.32
C ARG A 123 0.50 -7.62 -9.24
N ILE A 124 1.16 -8.66 -8.70
CA ILE A 124 1.55 -9.86 -9.46
C ILE A 124 0.31 -10.65 -9.85
N VAL A 125 -0.62 -10.84 -8.93
CA VAL A 125 -1.88 -11.57 -9.18
C VAL A 125 -2.70 -10.89 -10.27
N VAL A 126 -2.85 -9.56 -10.21
CA VAL A 126 -3.54 -8.77 -11.25
C VAL A 126 -2.81 -8.89 -12.60
N GLY A 127 -1.49 -8.79 -12.63
CA GLY A 127 -0.69 -8.96 -13.85
C GLY A 127 -0.89 -10.32 -14.51
N VAL A 128 -0.84 -11.40 -13.72
CA VAL A 128 -1.08 -12.78 -14.21
C VAL A 128 -2.52 -12.93 -14.71
N ALA A 129 -3.52 -12.40 -13.99
CA ALA A 129 -4.92 -12.45 -14.41
C ALA A 129 -5.16 -11.74 -15.75
N LEU A 130 -4.53 -10.60 -15.98
CA LEU A 130 -4.60 -9.86 -17.25
C LEU A 130 -3.98 -10.66 -18.42
N ILE A 131 -2.81 -11.28 -18.20
CA ILE A 131 -2.14 -12.11 -19.22
C ILE A 131 -3.02 -13.31 -19.59
N LEU A 132 -3.57 -14.02 -18.59
CA LEU A 132 -4.46 -15.15 -18.83
C LEU A 132 -5.76 -14.75 -19.52
N GLY A 133 -6.35 -13.60 -19.13
CA GLY A 133 -7.54 -13.04 -19.79
C GLY A 133 -7.28 -12.71 -21.25
N LEU A 134 -6.17 -12.07 -21.56
CA LEU A 134 -5.77 -11.74 -22.94
C LEU A 134 -5.54 -13.01 -23.78
N PHE A 135 -4.84 -13.99 -23.22
CA PHE A 135 -4.60 -15.29 -23.88
C PHE A 135 -5.91 -16.04 -24.14
N GLY A 136 -6.84 -16.06 -23.18
CA GLY A 136 -8.18 -16.65 -23.35
C GLY A 136 -8.97 -15.97 -24.45
N PHE A 137 -8.93 -14.63 -24.50
CA PHE A 137 -9.61 -13.86 -25.55
C PHE A 137 -9.06 -14.14 -26.94
N ILE A 138 -7.72 -14.19 -27.08
CA ILE A 138 -7.05 -14.50 -28.36
C ILE A 138 -7.43 -15.92 -28.83
N ASN A 139 -7.44 -16.91 -27.93
CA ASN A 139 -7.83 -18.28 -28.28
C ASN A 139 -9.28 -18.38 -28.76
N LEU A 140 -10.22 -17.71 -28.08
CA LEU A 140 -11.62 -17.66 -28.48
C LEU A 140 -11.79 -17.01 -29.86
N TYR A 141 -11.06 -15.93 -30.12
CA TYR A 141 -11.10 -15.24 -31.42
C TYR A 141 -10.55 -16.12 -32.54
N LEU A 142 -9.42 -16.79 -32.32
CA LEU A 142 -8.82 -17.70 -33.30
C LEU A 142 -9.69 -18.90 -33.61
N LYS A 143 -10.36 -19.48 -32.60
CA LYS A 143 -11.30 -20.60 -32.76
C LYS A 143 -12.53 -20.22 -33.59
N ARG A 144 -13.09 -19.02 -33.33
CA ARG A 144 -14.25 -18.49 -34.09
C ARG A 144 -13.94 -18.24 -35.54
N LYS A 145 -12.69 -17.99 -35.93
CA LYS A 145 -12.25 -17.76 -37.30
C LYS A 145 -12.04 -19.04 -38.11
N LYS A 146 -11.92 -20.19 -37.41
CA LYS A 146 -11.72 -21.52 -38.06
C LYS A 146 -13.02 -22.31 -38.23
N SER A 147 -14.13 -21.86 -37.68
CA SER A 147 -15.48 -22.37 -37.85
C SER A 147 -16.24 -21.48 -38.83
#